data_0aa39592d4a1cd7a5e60469042ee555e
#
_entry.id   0aa39592d4a1cd7a5e60469042ee555e
#
_cell.length_a   1.000
_cell.length_b   1.000
_cell.length_c   1.000
_cell.angle_alpha   90.00
_cell.angle_beta   90.00
_cell.angle_gamma   90.00
#
_symmetry.space_group_name_H-M   'P 1'
#
loop_
_entity.id
_entity.type
_entity.pdbx_description
1 polymer ?
#
loop_
_entity_poly.entity_id
_entity_poly.type
_entity_poly.pdbx_seq_one_letter_code
_entity_poly.pdbx_strand_id
1 'polypeptide(L)'
;MTNNQQITYTNELQRKGIHITSMLIPIIYYFIDRPTALSILFPLTCITLIIDLFIHYNPAFRSFSHGMIGHLMRPHELNRTSLVLNGASWVMVAAVLTVFVFPKTIAIIAFSILILCDMFAALIGRKIGKTKFIDKSLEGSLTFLIVGIIVCYTWTQIFHLDFLFFIAVSTGTFFAAIAEAAAYRLKVDDNIVIPIVAGGISWLILYYFNGSY
;
A
#
# COMPACT_ATOMS: atom_id res chain seq x y z
N MET A 1 14.49 -18.13 15.63
CA MET A 1 14.80 -17.29 14.45
C MET A 1 14.78 -15.85 14.93
N THR A 2 15.86 -15.18 14.76
CA THR A 2 16.33 -14.04 15.52
C THR A 2 15.47 -12.78 15.41
N ASN A 3 15.10 -12.25 16.56
CA ASN A 3 14.33 -11.02 16.82
C ASN A 3 15.00 -9.70 16.32
N ASN A 4 16.03 -9.78 15.46
CA ASN A 4 16.87 -8.64 15.09
C ASN A 4 16.49 -7.96 13.76
N GLN A 5 15.35 -8.31 13.13
CA GLN A 5 14.96 -7.75 11.82
C GLN A 5 13.70 -6.86 11.86
N GLN A 6 13.14 -6.58 13.01
CA GLN A 6 11.93 -5.75 13.10
C GLN A 6 12.25 -4.45 13.86
N ILE A 7 11.78 -3.34 13.31
CA ILE A 7 11.78 -2.04 14.01
C ILE A 7 10.87 -2.12 15.24
N THR A 8 11.07 -1.23 16.24
CA THR A 8 10.23 -1.20 17.43
C THR A 8 8.77 -0.91 17.10
N TYR A 9 7.83 -1.29 17.99
CA TYR A 9 6.40 -1.00 17.78
C TYR A 9 6.14 0.51 17.65
N THR A 10 6.85 1.33 18.47
CA THR A 10 6.73 2.80 18.41
C THR A 10 7.18 3.36 17.06
N ASN A 11 8.30 2.88 16.52
CA ASN A 11 8.79 3.30 15.22
C ASN A 11 7.84 2.85 14.09
N GLU A 12 7.24 1.65 14.21
CA GLU A 12 6.22 1.21 13.26
C GLU A 12 4.97 2.09 13.32
N LEU A 13 4.53 2.48 14.51
CA LEU A 13 3.40 3.39 14.69
C LEU A 13 3.67 4.76 14.03
N GLN A 14 4.87 5.31 14.21
CA GLN A 14 5.27 6.57 13.56
C GLN A 14 5.32 6.41 12.04
N ARG A 15 5.89 5.33 11.53
CA ARG A 15 5.96 5.03 10.09
C ARG A 15 4.56 4.92 9.48
N LYS A 16 3.66 4.21 10.16
CA LYS A 16 2.25 4.07 9.72
C LYS A 16 1.47 5.38 9.88
N GLY A 17 1.81 6.22 10.87
CA GLY A 17 1.29 7.58 10.99
C GLY A 17 1.68 8.47 9.80
N ILE A 18 2.89 8.33 9.28
CA ILE A 18 3.29 9.01 8.04
C ILE A 18 2.57 8.38 6.83
N HIS A 19 2.52 7.05 6.78
CA HIS A 19 1.87 6.33 5.67
C HIS A 19 0.39 6.72 5.48
N ILE A 20 -0.35 6.98 6.57
CA ILE A 20 -1.77 7.38 6.48
C ILE A 20 -1.95 8.72 5.75
N THR A 21 -0.96 9.61 5.74
CA THR A 21 -1.03 10.87 4.98
C THR A 21 -1.16 10.61 3.47
N SER A 22 -0.71 9.46 2.98
CA SER A 22 -0.89 9.03 1.60
C SER A 22 -2.37 8.79 1.23
N MET A 23 -3.28 8.74 2.23
CA MET A 23 -4.72 8.73 1.98
C MET A 23 -5.22 10.03 1.29
N LEU A 24 -4.44 11.11 1.37
CA LEU A 24 -4.71 12.30 0.57
C LEU A 24 -4.70 12.03 -0.94
N ILE A 25 -3.94 11.06 -1.42
CA ILE A 25 -3.86 10.72 -2.84
C ILE A 25 -5.22 10.26 -3.39
N PRO A 26 -5.88 9.22 -2.87
CA PRO A 26 -7.19 8.81 -3.37
C PRO A 26 -8.28 9.85 -3.10
N ILE A 27 -8.19 10.60 -1.99
CA ILE A 27 -9.13 11.69 -1.68
C ILE A 27 -9.01 12.82 -2.72
N ILE A 28 -7.81 13.30 -3.02
CA ILE A 28 -7.61 14.35 -4.04
C ILE A 28 -7.97 13.82 -5.42
N TYR A 29 -7.60 12.57 -5.73
CA TYR A 29 -7.93 11.95 -7.01
C TYR A 29 -9.44 11.80 -7.23
N TYR A 30 -10.24 11.72 -6.17
CA TYR A 30 -11.71 11.77 -6.29
C TYR A 30 -12.19 13.05 -6.99
N PHE A 31 -11.56 14.19 -6.74
CA PHE A 31 -11.97 15.50 -7.26
C PHE A 31 -11.35 15.90 -8.61
N ILE A 32 -10.28 15.23 -9.06
CA ILE A 32 -9.54 15.56 -10.28
C ILE A 32 -9.64 14.42 -11.30
N ASP A 33 -9.33 14.69 -12.55
CA ASP A 33 -9.28 13.67 -13.61
C ASP A 33 -7.94 12.90 -13.60
N ARG A 34 -7.91 11.80 -14.36
CA ARG A 34 -6.71 10.93 -14.44
C ARG A 34 -5.48 11.65 -15.00
N PRO A 35 -5.55 12.42 -16.13
CA PRO A 35 -4.40 13.14 -16.64
C PRO A 35 -3.81 14.10 -15.60
N THR A 36 -4.64 14.86 -14.91
CA THR A 36 -4.21 15.77 -13.84
C THR A 36 -3.58 15.01 -12.69
N ALA A 37 -4.17 13.90 -12.24
CA ALA A 37 -3.60 13.08 -11.18
C ALA A 37 -2.21 12.55 -11.57
N LEU A 38 -2.05 12.01 -12.78
CA LEU A 38 -0.77 11.49 -13.27
C LEU A 38 0.27 12.59 -13.44
N SER A 39 -0.12 13.81 -13.90
CA SER A 39 0.79 14.94 -14.03
C SER A 39 1.37 15.42 -12.70
N ILE A 40 0.69 15.16 -11.59
CA ILE A 40 1.15 15.45 -10.22
C ILE A 40 1.94 14.25 -9.65
N LEU A 41 1.38 13.04 -9.74
CA LEU A 41 1.97 11.86 -9.13
C LEU A 41 3.28 11.45 -9.78
N PHE A 42 3.40 11.57 -11.10
CA PHE A 42 4.61 11.15 -11.82
C PHE A 42 5.85 11.97 -11.42
N PRO A 43 5.84 13.31 -11.42
CA PRO A 43 6.97 14.10 -10.93
C PRO A 43 7.29 13.84 -9.47
N LEU A 44 6.28 13.70 -8.60
CA LEU A 44 6.50 13.38 -7.18
C LEU A 44 7.17 12.02 -7.01
N THR A 45 6.76 11.03 -7.80
CA THR A 45 7.41 9.71 -7.81
C THR A 45 8.86 9.82 -8.28
N CYS A 46 9.14 10.57 -9.35
CA CYS A 46 10.51 10.80 -9.80
C CYS A 46 11.37 11.45 -8.71
N ILE A 47 10.82 12.42 -7.97
CA ILE A 47 11.54 13.06 -6.85
C ILE A 47 11.89 12.04 -5.77
N THR A 48 10.94 11.19 -5.34
CA THR A 48 11.21 10.18 -4.30
C THR A 48 12.26 9.17 -4.76
N LEU A 49 12.20 8.73 -6.03
CA LEU A 49 13.19 7.81 -6.60
C LEU A 49 14.59 8.47 -6.70
N ILE A 50 14.66 9.74 -7.08
CA ILE A 50 15.92 10.50 -7.10
C ILE A 50 16.50 10.63 -5.69
N ILE A 51 15.67 10.88 -4.68
CA ILE A 51 16.10 10.91 -3.27
C ILE A 51 16.70 9.56 -2.87
N ASP A 52 16.07 8.43 -3.22
CA ASP A 52 16.60 7.10 -2.93
C ASP A 52 17.94 6.84 -3.63
N LEU A 53 18.09 7.28 -4.87
CA LEU A 53 19.37 7.23 -5.59
C LEU A 53 20.45 8.06 -4.88
N PHE A 54 20.13 9.27 -4.43
CA PHE A 54 21.06 10.10 -3.66
C PHE A 54 21.45 9.44 -2.34
N ILE A 55 20.52 8.85 -1.61
CA ILE A 55 20.80 8.08 -0.40
C ILE A 55 21.72 6.90 -0.71
N HIS A 56 21.55 6.24 -1.85
CA HIS A 56 22.40 5.10 -2.24
C HIS A 56 23.83 5.53 -2.61
N TYR A 57 23.98 6.53 -3.47
CA TYR A 57 25.28 6.89 -4.06
C TYR A 57 26.09 7.92 -3.26
N ASN A 58 25.45 8.78 -2.46
CA ASN A 58 26.12 9.84 -1.72
C ASN A 58 26.22 9.53 -0.22
N PRO A 59 27.44 9.18 0.32
CA PRO A 59 27.58 8.84 1.73
C PRO A 59 27.23 9.97 2.71
N ALA A 60 27.47 11.22 2.35
CA ALA A 60 27.15 12.37 3.21
C ALA A 60 25.62 12.57 3.30
N PHE A 61 24.92 12.52 2.15
CA PHE A 61 23.47 12.61 2.13
C PHE A 61 22.79 11.43 2.84
N ARG A 62 23.36 10.23 2.70
CA ARG A 62 22.92 9.04 3.45
C ARG A 62 23.05 9.25 4.97
N SER A 63 24.22 9.70 5.44
CA SER A 63 24.44 9.96 6.87
C SER A 63 23.45 10.96 7.41
N PHE A 64 23.20 12.03 6.67
CA PHE A 64 22.18 13.04 7.01
C PHE A 64 20.77 12.42 7.08
N SER A 65 20.35 11.69 6.05
CA SER A 65 19.03 11.05 6.00
C SER A 65 18.84 10.01 7.10
N HIS A 66 19.86 9.20 7.37
CA HIS A 66 19.82 8.21 8.46
C HIS A 66 19.77 8.89 9.84
N GLY A 67 20.39 10.04 10.01
CA GLY A 67 20.29 10.83 11.25
C GLY A 67 18.86 11.34 11.48
N MET A 68 18.17 11.74 10.43
CA MET A 68 16.79 12.26 10.52
C MET A 68 15.72 11.18 10.63
N ILE A 69 15.74 10.20 9.75
CA ILE A 69 14.64 9.23 9.58
C ILE A 69 15.08 7.75 9.70
N GLY A 70 16.36 7.49 9.98
CA GLY A 70 16.86 6.10 10.02
C GLY A 70 16.15 5.20 11.03
N HIS A 71 15.60 5.76 12.12
CA HIS A 71 14.80 5.01 13.08
C HIS A 71 13.45 4.51 12.53
N LEU A 72 12.97 5.09 11.42
CA LEU A 72 11.75 4.69 10.71
C LEU A 72 12.02 3.71 9.57
N MET A 73 13.29 3.59 9.15
CA MET A 73 13.67 2.71 8.03
C MET A 73 13.72 1.25 8.49
N ARG A 74 13.31 0.36 7.60
CA ARG A 74 13.46 -1.09 7.83
C ARG A 74 14.93 -1.50 7.72
N PRO A 75 15.38 -2.56 8.41
CA PRO A 75 16.79 -2.99 8.36
C PRO A 75 17.33 -3.26 6.95
N HIS A 76 16.49 -3.73 6.04
CA HIS A 76 16.89 -3.94 4.65
C HIS A 76 17.02 -2.63 3.85
N GLU A 77 16.28 -1.57 4.22
CA GLU A 77 16.41 -0.22 3.63
C GLU A 77 17.71 0.47 4.06
N LEU A 78 18.27 0.06 5.21
CA LEU A 78 19.58 0.51 5.70
C LEU A 78 20.75 -0.24 5.03
N ASN A 79 20.50 -1.28 4.24
CA ASN A 79 21.54 -2.09 3.61
C ASN A 79 22.28 -1.29 2.54
N ARG A 80 23.61 -1.41 2.54
CA ARG A 80 24.52 -0.65 1.66
C ARG A 80 24.90 -1.39 0.37
N THR A 81 24.61 -2.68 0.29
CA THR A 81 25.11 -3.54 -0.80
C THR A 81 24.24 -3.53 -2.05
N SER A 82 22.98 -3.06 -1.94
CA SER A 82 22.03 -3.00 -3.04
C SER A 82 21.25 -1.70 -3.03
N LEU A 83 20.78 -1.25 -4.20
CA LEU A 83 19.79 -0.19 -4.30
C LEU A 83 18.45 -0.71 -3.79
N VAL A 84 17.99 -0.17 -2.67
CA VAL A 84 16.70 -0.50 -2.06
C VAL A 84 15.87 0.77 -1.99
N LEU A 85 14.67 0.73 -2.55
CA LEU A 85 13.71 1.81 -2.45
C LEU A 85 13.13 1.85 -1.04
N ASN A 86 12.96 3.06 -0.49
CA ASN A 86 12.28 3.25 0.78
C ASN A 86 10.75 3.06 0.64
N GLY A 87 10.06 2.89 1.76
CA GLY A 87 8.61 2.68 1.75
C GLY A 87 7.82 3.82 1.10
N ALA A 88 8.28 5.08 1.18
CA ALA A 88 7.60 6.21 0.54
C ALA A 88 7.68 6.13 -0.98
N SER A 89 8.84 5.75 -1.54
CA SER A 89 9.00 5.54 -2.98
C SER A 89 8.13 4.39 -3.48
N TRP A 90 8.03 3.29 -2.74
CA TRP A 90 7.13 2.19 -3.09
C TRP A 90 5.66 2.64 -3.12
N VAL A 91 5.21 3.41 -2.14
CA VAL A 91 3.85 3.98 -2.11
C VAL A 91 3.59 4.90 -3.31
N MET A 92 4.55 5.76 -3.68
CA MET A 92 4.41 6.65 -4.82
C MET A 92 4.37 5.91 -6.16
N VAL A 93 5.22 4.89 -6.33
CA VAL A 93 5.18 3.99 -7.51
C VAL A 93 3.84 3.27 -7.58
N ALA A 94 3.35 2.75 -6.45
CA ALA A 94 2.04 2.11 -6.37
C ALA A 94 0.90 3.07 -6.75
N ALA A 95 0.95 4.33 -6.32
CA ALA A 95 -0.04 5.35 -6.67
C ALA A 95 -0.09 5.57 -8.18
N VAL A 96 1.07 5.82 -8.81
CA VAL A 96 1.15 5.99 -10.28
C VAL A 96 0.62 4.77 -11.01
N LEU A 97 1.09 3.56 -10.65
CA LEU A 97 0.65 2.32 -11.31
C LEU A 97 -0.86 2.10 -11.16
N THR A 98 -1.40 2.30 -9.97
CA THR A 98 -2.82 2.09 -9.68
C THR A 98 -3.70 3.06 -10.48
N VAL A 99 -3.34 4.35 -10.50
CA VAL A 99 -4.06 5.39 -11.26
C VAL A 99 -3.91 5.17 -12.78
N PHE A 100 -2.76 4.69 -13.23
CA PHE A 100 -2.51 4.44 -14.65
C PHE A 100 -3.27 3.23 -15.18
N VAL A 101 -3.27 2.12 -14.42
CA VAL A 101 -3.79 0.81 -14.87
C VAL A 101 -5.32 0.73 -14.74
N PHE A 102 -5.88 1.17 -13.59
CA PHE A 102 -7.28 0.90 -13.28
C PHE A 102 -8.22 2.07 -13.61
N PRO A 103 -9.52 1.80 -13.88
CA PRO A 103 -10.58 2.81 -13.85
C PRO A 103 -10.55 3.61 -12.54
N LYS A 104 -10.95 4.87 -12.59
CA LYS A 104 -10.82 5.83 -11.48
C LYS A 104 -11.41 5.31 -10.17
N THR A 105 -12.62 4.77 -10.20
CA THR A 105 -13.30 4.23 -9.01
C THR A 105 -12.55 3.07 -8.38
N ILE A 106 -12.10 2.12 -9.21
CA ILE A 106 -11.31 0.97 -8.77
C ILE A 106 -9.96 1.43 -8.22
N ALA A 107 -9.28 2.36 -8.89
CA ALA A 107 -7.98 2.88 -8.46
C ALA A 107 -8.07 3.56 -7.08
N ILE A 108 -9.10 4.39 -6.84
CA ILE A 108 -9.33 5.04 -5.55
C ILE A 108 -9.53 4.01 -4.44
N ILE A 109 -10.38 3.00 -4.68
CA ILE A 109 -10.68 1.97 -3.68
C ILE A 109 -9.45 1.10 -3.41
N ALA A 110 -8.78 0.61 -4.46
CA ALA A 110 -7.60 -0.25 -4.34
C ALA A 110 -6.44 0.44 -3.60
N PHE A 111 -6.22 1.73 -3.87
CA PHE A 111 -5.19 2.49 -3.16
C PHE A 111 -5.61 2.82 -1.72
N SER A 112 -6.89 3.07 -1.45
CA SER A 112 -7.41 3.22 -0.09
C SER A 112 -7.26 1.94 0.74
N ILE A 113 -7.49 0.77 0.12
CA ILE A 113 -7.24 -0.55 0.73
C ILE A 113 -5.77 -0.67 1.10
N LEU A 114 -4.84 -0.34 0.19
CA LEU A 114 -3.41 -0.34 0.51
C LEU A 114 -3.12 0.48 1.78
N ILE A 115 -3.56 1.72 1.84
CA ILE A 115 -3.18 2.62 2.93
C ILE A 115 -3.81 2.21 4.26
N LEU A 116 -5.12 1.97 4.28
CA LEU A 116 -5.84 1.72 5.52
C LEU A 116 -5.68 0.27 6.00
N CYS A 117 -5.85 -0.72 5.11
CA CYS A 117 -5.83 -2.11 5.54
C CYS A 117 -4.42 -2.54 5.97
N ASP A 118 -3.37 -2.18 5.21
CA ASP A 118 -1.99 -2.48 5.59
C ASP A 118 -1.59 -1.79 6.91
N MET A 119 -2.06 -0.54 7.13
CA MET A 119 -1.81 0.14 8.41
C MET A 119 -2.40 -0.62 9.58
N PHE A 120 -3.71 -0.89 9.55
CA PHE A 120 -4.39 -1.54 10.66
C PHE A 120 -3.95 -2.99 10.83
N ALA A 121 -3.74 -3.74 9.75
CA ALA A 121 -3.23 -5.10 9.80
C ALA A 121 -1.86 -5.19 10.47
N ALA A 122 -0.94 -4.28 10.10
CA ALA A 122 0.39 -4.25 10.71
C ALA A 122 0.35 -3.88 12.20
N LEU A 123 -0.45 -2.89 12.60
CA LEU A 123 -0.54 -2.46 13.99
C LEU A 123 -1.21 -3.52 14.89
N ILE A 124 -2.33 -4.06 14.44
CA ILE A 124 -3.08 -5.08 15.20
C ILE A 124 -2.31 -6.41 15.19
N GLY A 125 -1.81 -6.83 14.03
CA GLY A 125 -1.01 -8.05 13.90
C GLY A 125 0.24 -8.05 14.79
N ARG A 126 0.88 -6.89 14.96
CA ARG A 126 2.02 -6.75 15.89
C ARG A 126 1.62 -6.72 17.35
N LYS A 127 0.47 -6.13 17.67
CA LYS A 127 0.02 -5.95 19.06
C LYS A 127 -0.57 -7.23 19.65
N ILE A 128 -1.39 -7.93 18.90
CA ILE A 128 -2.16 -9.07 19.40
C ILE A 128 -2.00 -10.35 18.56
N GLY A 129 -1.25 -10.32 17.45
CA GLY A 129 -1.06 -11.48 16.57
C GLY A 129 -0.34 -12.61 17.29
N LYS A 130 -0.97 -13.77 17.33
CA LYS A 130 -0.47 -15.00 17.95
C LYS A 130 -0.44 -16.16 16.97
N THR A 131 -1.41 -16.21 16.05
CA THR A 131 -1.58 -17.29 15.10
C THR A 131 -0.86 -16.97 13.81
N LYS A 132 0.05 -17.85 13.38
CA LYS A 132 0.78 -17.66 12.12
C LYS A 132 -0.15 -17.93 10.93
N PHE A 133 -0.18 -16.98 9.97
CA PHE A 133 -0.86 -17.12 8.69
C PHE A 133 0.10 -16.71 7.56
N ILE A 134 0.55 -17.69 6.78
CA ILE A 134 1.59 -17.52 5.74
C ILE A 134 2.86 -16.89 6.34
N ASP A 135 3.13 -15.61 6.12
CA ASP A 135 4.30 -14.88 6.67
C ASP A 135 3.89 -13.78 7.66
N LYS A 136 2.61 -13.59 7.89
CA LYS A 136 2.01 -12.62 8.82
C LYS A 136 1.26 -13.33 9.95
N SER A 137 0.43 -12.57 10.68
CA SER A 137 -0.49 -13.16 11.69
C SER A 137 -1.91 -13.21 11.15
N LEU A 138 -2.66 -14.23 11.55
CA LEU A 138 -4.08 -14.39 11.20
C LEU A 138 -4.91 -13.20 11.68
N GLU A 139 -4.62 -12.70 12.89
CA GLU A 139 -5.30 -11.54 13.48
C GLU A 139 -5.07 -10.28 12.65
N GLY A 140 -3.85 -10.10 12.11
CA GLY A 140 -3.53 -9.02 11.19
C GLY A 140 -4.29 -9.16 9.87
N SER A 141 -4.31 -10.35 9.26
CA SER A 141 -5.02 -10.61 8.00
C SER A 141 -6.54 -10.48 8.15
N LEU A 142 -7.12 -10.90 9.28
CA LEU A 142 -8.53 -10.67 9.57
C LEU A 142 -8.84 -9.17 9.74
N THR A 143 -7.94 -8.43 10.39
CA THR A 143 -8.07 -6.97 10.51
C THR A 143 -8.03 -6.31 9.14
N PHE A 144 -7.13 -6.77 8.24
CA PHE A 144 -7.08 -6.30 6.86
C PHE A 144 -8.44 -6.45 6.17
N LEU A 145 -9.06 -7.63 6.29
CA LEU A 145 -10.37 -7.91 5.69
C LEU A 145 -11.49 -7.05 6.26
N ILE A 146 -11.57 -6.92 7.59
CA ILE A 146 -12.61 -6.12 8.25
C ILE A 146 -12.52 -4.65 7.82
N VAL A 147 -11.32 -4.07 7.90
CA VAL A 147 -11.08 -2.69 7.48
C VAL A 147 -11.35 -2.53 5.99
N GLY A 148 -10.94 -3.49 5.18
CA GLY A 148 -11.15 -3.48 3.73
C GLY A 148 -12.62 -3.50 3.33
N ILE A 149 -13.45 -4.31 3.99
CA ILE A 149 -14.91 -4.32 3.75
C ILE A 149 -15.53 -2.95 4.10
N ILE A 150 -15.08 -2.33 5.20
CA ILE A 150 -15.53 -0.98 5.57
C ILE A 150 -15.12 0.04 4.50
N VAL A 151 -13.88 -0.01 4.01
CA VAL A 151 -13.38 0.86 2.94
C VAL A 151 -14.19 0.66 1.65
N CYS A 152 -14.40 -0.59 1.24
CA CYS A 152 -15.20 -0.94 0.07
C CYS A 152 -16.62 -0.40 0.19
N TYR A 153 -17.28 -0.63 1.32
CA TYR A 153 -18.64 -0.14 1.57
C TYR A 153 -18.69 1.40 1.50
N THR A 154 -17.77 2.07 2.20
CA THR A 154 -17.74 3.54 2.25
C THR A 154 -17.61 4.15 0.85
N TRP A 155 -16.64 3.69 0.05
CA TRP A 155 -16.45 4.21 -1.31
C TRP A 155 -17.60 3.84 -2.25
N THR A 156 -18.17 2.64 -2.12
CA THR A 156 -19.34 2.24 -2.90
C THR A 156 -20.53 3.18 -2.64
N GLN A 157 -20.74 3.58 -1.38
CA GLN A 157 -21.78 4.57 -1.04
C GLN A 157 -21.45 5.97 -1.58
N ILE A 158 -20.20 6.43 -1.45
CA ILE A 158 -19.77 7.76 -1.94
C ILE A 158 -19.94 7.87 -3.46
N PHE A 159 -19.64 6.82 -4.21
CA PHE A 159 -19.77 6.78 -5.65
C PHE A 159 -21.18 6.39 -6.14
N HIS A 160 -22.12 6.08 -5.24
CA HIS A 160 -23.46 5.58 -5.54
C HIS A 160 -23.47 4.37 -6.48
N LEU A 161 -22.57 3.41 -6.22
CA LEU A 161 -22.41 2.19 -7.01
C LEU A 161 -23.32 1.07 -6.51
N ASP A 162 -23.58 0.09 -7.37
CA ASP A 162 -24.46 -1.02 -7.10
C ASP A 162 -23.84 -2.10 -6.18
N PHE A 163 -24.67 -3.08 -5.79
CA PHE A 163 -24.25 -4.16 -4.92
C PHE A 163 -23.24 -5.10 -5.60
N LEU A 164 -23.31 -5.27 -6.93
CA LEU A 164 -22.33 -6.06 -7.66
C LEU A 164 -20.93 -5.44 -7.56
N PHE A 165 -20.85 -4.11 -7.67
CA PHE A 165 -19.59 -3.39 -7.50
C PHE A 165 -19.02 -3.62 -6.10
N PHE A 166 -19.84 -3.52 -5.05
CA PHE A 166 -19.43 -3.81 -3.68
C PHE A 166 -18.88 -5.23 -3.52
N ILE A 167 -19.54 -6.24 -4.10
CA ILE A 167 -19.07 -7.63 -4.09
C ILE A 167 -17.72 -7.75 -4.81
N ALA A 168 -17.56 -7.13 -5.98
CA ALA A 168 -16.33 -7.18 -6.75
C ALA A 168 -15.13 -6.63 -5.97
N VAL A 169 -15.27 -5.40 -5.39
CA VAL A 169 -14.17 -4.79 -4.62
C VAL A 169 -13.90 -5.51 -3.30
N SER A 170 -14.93 -6.08 -2.66
CA SER A 170 -14.77 -6.91 -1.46
C SER A 170 -14.03 -8.23 -1.77
N THR A 171 -14.34 -8.86 -2.91
CA THR A 171 -13.63 -10.05 -3.37
C THR A 171 -12.16 -9.72 -3.70
N GLY A 172 -11.91 -8.60 -4.40
CA GLY A 172 -10.56 -8.10 -4.65
C GLY A 172 -9.77 -7.89 -3.35
N THR A 173 -10.43 -7.32 -2.33
CA THR A 173 -9.85 -7.12 -0.98
C THR A 173 -9.50 -8.43 -0.31
N PHE A 174 -10.33 -9.46 -0.43
CA PHE A 174 -10.06 -10.78 0.13
C PHE A 174 -8.77 -11.38 -0.47
N PHE A 175 -8.63 -11.36 -1.78
CA PHE A 175 -7.42 -11.85 -2.44
C PHE A 175 -6.19 -10.96 -2.15
N ALA A 176 -6.38 -9.65 -1.98
CA ALA A 176 -5.32 -8.74 -1.57
C ALA A 176 -4.80 -9.06 -0.16
N ALA A 177 -5.67 -9.45 0.78
CA ALA A 177 -5.25 -9.87 2.11
C ALA A 177 -4.37 -11.15 2.09
N ILE A 178 -4.69 -12.10 1.22
CA ILE A 178 -3.88 -13.31 1.01
C ILE A 178 -2.54 -12.94 0.36
N ALA A 179 -2.57 -12.09 -0.66
CA ALA A 179 -1.38 -11.64 -1.37
C ALA A 179 -0.43 -10.83 -0.47
N GLU A 180 -0.97 -9.96 0.40
CA GLU A 180 -0.22 -9.23 1.43
C GLU A 180 0.47 -10.19 2.40
N ALA A 181 -0.26 -11.21 2.88
CA ALA A 181 0.32 -12.21 3.77
C ALA A 181 1.43 -13.04 3.10
N ALA A 182 1.44 -13.15 1.76
CA ALA A 182 2.41 -13.89 0.97
C ALA A 182 3.50 -13.00 0.33
N ALA A 183 3.42 -11.68 0.44
CA ALA A 183 4.27 -10.72 -0.28
C ALA A 183 5.78 -10.97 -0.04
N TYR A 184 6.17 -11.32 1.19
CA TYR A 184 7.55 -11.66 1.53
C TYR A 184 8.07 -12.87 0.73
N ARG A 185 7.26 -13.93 0.59
CA ARG A 185 7.63 -15.13 -0.21
C ARG A 185 7.71 -14.82 -1.70
N LEU A 186 6.85 -13.95 -2.17
CA LEU A 186 6.83 -13.53 -3.57
C LEU A 186 7.97 -12.57 -3.91
N LYS A 187 8.71 -12.07 -2.89
CA LYS A 187 9.79 -11.06 -3.03
C LYS A 187 9.31 -9.79 -3.74
N VAL A 188 8.07 -9.42 -3.52
CA VAL A 188 7.45 -8.20 -4.04
C VAL A 188 7.02 -7.35 -2.86
N ASP A 189 7.14 -6.03 -3.00
CA ASP A 189 6.74 -5.10 -1.95
C ASP A 189 5.21 -5.09 -1.79
N ASP A 190 4.73 -5.11 -0.55
CA ASP A 190 3.31 -5.14 -0.21
C ASP A 190 2.57 -3.89 -0.74
N ASN A 191 3.24 -2.73 -0.86
CA ASN A 191 2.66 -1.52 -1.43
C ASN A 191 2.28 -1.69 -2.92
N ILE A 192 2.93 -2.57 -3.66
CA ILE A 192 2.56 -2.89 -5.06
C ILE A 192 1.53 -4.02 -5.12
N VAL A 193 1.76 -5.09 -4.36
CA VAL A 193 0.92 -6.29 -4.43
C VAL A 193 -0.52 -6.00 -4.06
N ILE A 194 -0.73 -5.26 -2.95
CA ILE A 194 -2.09 -5.00 -2.44
C ILE A 194 -2.98 -4.30 -3.47
N PRO A 195 -2.63 -3.11 -4.02
CA PRO A 195 -3.53 -2.40 -4.92
C PRO A 195 -3.65 -3.09 -6.29
N ILE A 196 -2.60 -3.77 -6.76
CA ILE A 196 -2.66 -4.49 -8.04
C ILE A 196 -3.59 -5.70 -7.94
N VAL A 197 -3.52 -6.48 -6.86
CA VAL A 197 -4.41 -7.64 -6.66
C VAL A 197 -5.83 -7.19 -6.37
N ALA A 198 -6.02 -6.22 -5.46
CA ALA A 198 -7.35 -5.68 -5.16
C ALA A 198 -8.01 -5.11 -6.41
N GLY A 199 -7.32 -4.22 -7.13
CA GLY A 199 -7.84 -3.58 -8.33
C GLY A 199 -8.04 -4.57 -9.49
N GLY A 200 -7.07 -5.46 -9.72
CA GLY A 200 -7.10 -6.42 -10.81
C GLY A 200 -8.25 -7.41 -10.70
N ILE A 201 -8.44 -8.01 -9.52
CA ILE A 201 -9.57 -8.94 -9.29
C ILE A 201 -10.90 -8.20 -9.36
N SER A 202 -11.00 -7.01 -8.78
CA SER A 202 -12.23 -6.19 -8.86
C SER A 202 -12.57 -5.86 -10.30
N TRP A 203 -11.58 -5.41 -11.07
CA TRP A 203 -11.79 -5.05 -12.48
C TRP A 203 -12.18 -6.25 -13.33
N LEU A 204 -11.52 -7.40 -13.12
CA LEU A 204 -11.85 -8.65 -13.83
C LEU A 204 -13.30 -9.10 -13.58
N ILE A 205 -13.76 -9.05 -12.32
CA ILE A 205 -15.14 -9.41 -11.96
C ILE A 205 -16.12 -8.46 -12.65
N LEU A 206 -15.89 -7.15 -12.55
CA LEU A 206 -16.80 -6.15 -13.15
C LEU A 206 -16.82 -6.25 -14.68
N TYR A 207 -15.67 -6.47 -15.31
CA TYR A 207 -15.60 -6.69 -16.76
C TYR A 207 -16.40 -7.90 -17.19
N TYR A 208 -16.30 -9.02 -16.45
CA TYR A 208 -17.01 -10.25 -16.77
C TYR A 208 -18.54 -10.13 -16.63
N PHE A 209 -19.01 -9.43 -15.60
CA PHE A 209 -20.45 -9.33 -15.31
C PHE A 209 -21.14 -8.14 -16.00
N ASN A 210 -20.44 -7.02 -16.24
CA ASN A 210 -21.03 -5.82 -16.83
C ASN A 210 -20.59 -5.55 -18.27
N GLY A 211 -19.60 -6.28 -18.79
CA GLY A 211 -19.15 -6.17 -20.19
C GLY A 211 -18.41 -4.87 -20.56
N SER A 212 -18.29 -3.91 -19.63
CA SER A 212 -17.62 -2.63 -19.86
C SER A 212 -17.27 -1.91 -18.55
N TYR A 213 -15.99 -1.81 -18.26
CA TYR A 213 -15.41 -0.86 -17.30
C TYR A 213 -14.07 -0.35 -17.82
#